data_16f88793086e92adbd960dcd02830a3c
#
_entry.id   16f88793086e92adbd960dcd02830a3c
#
_cell.length_a   1.000
_cell.length_b   1.000
_cell.length_c   1.000
_cell.angle_alpha   90.00
_cell.angle_beta   90.00
_cell.angle_gamma   90.00
#
_symmetry.space_group_name_H-M   'P 1'
#
loop_
_entity.id
_entity.type
_entity.pdbx_description
1 polymer ?
#
loop_
_entity_poly.entity_id
_entity_poly.type
_entity_poly.pdbx_seq_one_letter_code
_entity_poly.pdbx_strand_id
1 'polypeptide(L)'
;MAVAVKKKKFTVDDYYLLAEAGIISYDDRVELIHGEIIEMSPHNPPHSVCINRLNMLFASQLAGKAIVSVQLSLTLDNYNEPEPDLVLYKHRDDFYKGEKSKPENALLVIEVANTTIKYDRGVKRELYAKAGIPEYWIVDVKNQLLERYTVPEKGQFEQKEILEKEDSVKLSQLNFTVELKKVFG
;
A
#
# COMPACT_ATOMS: atom_id res chain seq x y z
N MET A 1 -3.12 40.43 -14.17
CA MET A 1 -3.27 39.54 -13.00
C MET A 1 -3.62 38.14 -13.53
N ALA A 2 -2.82 37.13 -13.21
CA ALA A 2 -3.13 35.75 -13.61
C ALA A 2 -4.32 35.26 -12.77
N VAL A 3 -5.35 34.76 -13.44
CA VAL A 3 -6.49 34.12 -12.76
C VAL A 3 -5.98 32.80 -12.19
N ALA A 4 -6.04 32.63 -10.87
CA ALA A 4 -5.71 31.36 -10.22
C ALA A 4 -6.80 30.34 -10.57
N VAL A 5 -6.47 29.42 -11.47
CA VAL A 5 -7.36 28.28 -11.81
C VAL A 5 -7.29 27.27 -10.68
N LYS A 6 -8.43 27.00 -10.02
CA LYS A 6 -8.56 25.98 -8.99
C LYS A 6 -9.14 24.71 -9.59
N LYS A 7 -8.39 23.61 -9.57
CA LYS A 7 -8.94 22.28 -9.97
C LYS A 7 -9.99 21.81 -8.97
N LYS A 8 -11.08 21.21 -9.45
CA LYS A 8 -12.01 20.46 -8.61
C LYS A 8 -11.31 19.17 -8.15
N LYS A 9 -11.36 18.89 -6.86
CA LYS A 9 -10.89 17.64 -6.29
C LYS A 9 -12.07 16.72 -6.04
N PHE A 10 -11.88 15.43 -6.29
CA PHE A 10 -12.85 14.38 -5.98
C PHE A 10 -12.64 13.91 -4.55
N THR A 11 -13.74 13.68 -3.84
CA THR A 11 -13.73 12.95 -2.58
C THR A 11 -13.81 11.45 -2.84
N VAL A 12 -13.55 10.64 -1.83
CA VAL A 12 -13.76 9.18 -1.89
C VAL A 12 -15.22 8.86 -2.25
N ASP A 13 -16.19 9.60 -1.72
CA ASP A 13 -17.60 9.41 -2.07
C ASP A 13 -17.87 9.80 -3.53
N ASP A 14 -17.30 10.90 -4.04
CA ASP A 14 -17.38 11.24 -5.48
C ASP A 14 -16.77 10.11 -6.35
N TYR A 15 -15.66 9.53 -5.92
CA TYR A 15 -14.97 8.45 -6.63
C TYR A 15 -15.87 7.19 -6.77
N TYR A 16 -16.56 6.80 -5.70
CA TYR A 16 -17.52 5.69 -5.75
C TYR A 16 -18.76 6.03 -6.61
N LEU A 17 -19.25 7.27 -6.56
CA LEU A 17 -20.35 7.70 -7.44
C LEU A 17 -19.97 7.64 -8.92
N LEU A 18 -18.71 7.95 -9.27
CA LEU A 18 -18.21 7.80 -10.65
C LEU A 18 -18.17 6.32 -11.08
N ALA A 19 -17.82 5.42 -10.17
CA ALA A 19 -17.86 3.97 -10.43
C ALA A 19 -19.31 3.47 -10.57
N GLU A 20 -20.22 3.87 -9.69
CA GLU A 20 -21.65 3.53 -9.78
C GLU A 20 -22.29 4.05 -11.09
N ALA A 21 -21.89 5.23 -11.55
CA ALA A 21 -22.34 5.81 -12.82
C ALA A 21 -21.71 5.16 -14.06
N GLY A 22 -20.78 4.22 -13.89
CA GLY A 22 -20.06 3.55 -14.99
C GLY A 22 -19.07 4.45 -15.71
N ILE A 23 -18.67 5.59 -15.12
CA ILE A 23 -17.61 6.48 -15.65
C ILE A 23 -16.23 5.86 -15.37
N ILE A 24 -16.10 5.21 -14.22
CA ILE A 24 -14.95 4.35 -13.87
C ILE A 24 -15.44 2.91 -13.91
N SER A 25 -14.83 2.09 -14.74
CA SER A 25 -15.15 0.65 -14.84
C SER A 25 -14.38 -0.13 -13.76
N TYR A 26 -14.89 -1.30 -13.40
CA TYR A 26 -14.17 -2.27 -12.55
C TYR A 26 -12.85 -2.75 -13.18
N ASP A 27 -12.73 -2.65 -14.52
CA ASP A 27 -11.52 -3.00 -15.25
C ASP A 27 -10.51 -1.85 -15.29
N ASP A 28 -10.93 -0.63 -14.93
CA ASP A 28 -10.05 0.53 -14.88
C ASP A 28 -9.17 0.40 -13.62
N ARG A 29 -7.87 0.31 -13.85
CA ARG A 29 -6.90 0.29 -12.77
C ARG A 29 -6.55 1.72 -12.39
N VAL A 30 -7.31 2.26 -11.45
CA VAL A 30 -7.17 3.65 -10.98
C VAL A 30 -7.20 3.71 -9.46
N GLU A 31 -6.57 4.72 -8.90
CA GLU A 31 -6.60 5.03 -7.48
C GLU A 31 -6.89 6.53 -7.27
N LEU A 32 -7.43 6.90 -6.12
CA LEU A 32 -7.69 8.30 -5.76
C LEU A 32 -6.54 8.83 -4.90
N ILE A 33 -5.78 9.81 -5.43
CA ILE A 33 -4.65 10.42 -4.73
C ILE A 33 -4.77 11.94 -4.77
N HIS A 34 -4.79 12.59 -3.61
CA HIS A 34 -4.96 14.04 -3.48
C HIS A 34 -6.22 14.59 -4.16
N GLY A 35 -7.27 13.74 -4.28
CA GLY A 35 -8.50 14.05 -4.98
C GLY A 35 -8.36 14.06 -6.50
N GLU A 36 -7.32 13.46 -7.05
CA GLU A 36 -7.12 13.22 -8.47
C GLU A 36 -7.18 11.70 -8.73
N ILE A 37 -7.84 11.30 -9.82
CA ILE A 37 -7.92 9.89 -10.26
C ILE A 37 -6.65 9.62 -11.05
N ILE A 38 -5.86 8.66 -10.60
CA ILE A 38 -4.54 8.30 -11.15
C ILE A 38 -4.62 6.92 -11.76
N GLU A 39 -4.22 6.79 -13.03
CA GLU A 39 -4.09 5.50 -13.70
C GLU A 39 -2.87 4.74 -13.16
N MET A 40 -3.08 3.47 -12.85
CA MET A 40 -2.02 2.57 -12.40
C MET A 40 -1.37 1.85 -13.58
N SER A 41 -0.06 1.67 -13.50
CA SER A 41 0.68 0.89 -14.51
C SER A 41 0.24 -0.57 -14.53
N PRO A 42 0.22 -1.23 -15.71
CA PRO A 42 -0.03 -2.66 -15.79
C PRO A 42 1.02 -3.47 -15.01
N HIS A 43 0.57 -4.56 -14.40
CA HIS A 43 1.48 -5.50 -13.75
C HIS A 43 2.37 -6.21 -14.79
N ASN A 44 3.61 -6.41 -14.43
CA ASN A 44 4.54 -7.25 -15.21
C ASN A 44 4.87 -8.54 -14.44
N PRO A 45 5.39 -9.58 -15.11
CA PRO A 45 5.63 -10.87 -14.46
C PRO A 45 6.49 -10.82 -13.18
N PRO A 46 7.62 -10.09 -13.12
CA PRO A 46 8.41 -9.99 -11.88
C PRO A 46 7.63 -9.40 -10.69
N HIS A 47 6.82 -8.38 -10.92
CA HIS A 47 5.95 -7.77 -9.92
C HIS A 47 4.93 -8.79 -9.40
N SER A 48 4.20 -9.46 -10.29
CA SER A 48 3.19 -10.46 -9.91
C SER A 48 3.79 -11.64 -9.15
N VAL A 49 4.97 -12.11 -9.53
CA VAL A 49 5.68 -13.18 -8.81
C VAL A 49 6.02 -12.76 -7.38
N CYS A 50 6.49 -11.51 -7.20
CA CYS A 50 6.82 -11.00 -5.88
C CYS A 50 5.58 -10.89 -4.98
N ILE A 51 4.46 -10.35 -5.50
CA ILE A 51 3.19 -10.30 -4.77
C ILE A 51 2.74 -11.71 -4.36
N ASN A 52 2.77 -12.67 -5.27
CA ASN A 52 2.34 -14.05 -4.97
C ASN A 52 3.20 -14.68 -3.86
N ARG A 53 4.52 -14.44 -3.86
CA ARG A 53 5.42 -14.93 -2.80
C ARG A 53 5.10 -14.30 -1.45
N LEU A 54 4.93 -12.97 -1.41
CA LEU A 54 4.56 -12.23 -0.20
C LEU A 54 3.21 -12.71 0.34
N ASN A 55 2.21 -12.82 -0.54
CA ASN A 55 0.88 -13.30 -0.17
C ASN A 55 0.94 -14.71 0.42
N MET A 56 1.58 -15.66 -0.26
CA MET A 56 1.74 -17.04 0.23
C MET A 56 2.47 -17.07 1.58
N LEU A 57 3.56 -16.30 1.71
CA LEU A 57 4.35 -16.23 2.93
C LEU A 57 3.51 -15.73 4.11
N PHE A 58 2.86 -14.58 3.95
CA PHE A 58 2.08 -13.97 5.04
C PHE A 58 0.82 -14.76 5.34
N ALA A 59 0.05 -15.19 4.34
CA ALA A 59 -1.16 -15.96 4.56
C ALA A 59 -0.90 -17.28 5.30
N SER A 60 0.21 -17.98 4.99
CA SER A 60 0.55 -19.23 5.66
C SER A 60 1.09 -19.04 7.08
N GLN A 61 1.86 -17.97 7.34
CA GLN A 61 2.56 -17.77 8.61
C GLN A 61 1.80 -16.91 9.62
N LEU A 62 0.89 -16.07 9.13
CA LEU A 62 0.12 -15.14 9.95
C LEU A 62 -1.37 -15.50 10.07
N ALA A 63 -1.76 -16.72 9.68
CA ALA A 63 -3.12 -17.22 9.85
C ALA A 63 -3.58 -17.05 11.32
N GLY A 64 -4.74 -16.43 11.54
CA GLY A 64 -5.26 -16.12 12.88
C GLY A 64 -4.53 -15.01 13.65
N LYS A 65 -3.50 -14.38 13.08
CA LYS A 65 -2.75 -13.26 13.69
C LYS A 65 -2.91 -11.95 12.93
N ALA A 66 -3.06 -12.03 11.62
CA ALA A 66 -3.29 -10.88 10.75
C ALA A 66 -4.14 -11.31 9.55
N ILE A 67 -4.78 -10.35 8.91
CA ILE A 67 -5.48 -10.52 7.64
C ILE A 67 -4.59 -9.98 6.55
N VAL A 68 -4.37 -10.76 5.50
CA VAL A 68 -3.62 -10.34 4.31
C VAL A 68 -4.62 -9.86 3.26
N SER A 69 -4.50 -8.59 2.87
CA SER A 69 -5.26 -7.98 1.78
C SER A 69 -4.34 -7.73 0.60
N VAL A 70 -4.76 -8.11 -0.60
CA VAL A 70 -3.95 -8.00 -1.81
C VAL A 70 -4.71 -7.16 -2.82
N GLN A 71 -4.10 -6.04 -3.25
CA GLN A 71 -4.63 -5.16 -4.30
C GLN A 71 -6.09 -4.75 -4.05
N LEU A 72 -6.36 -4.30 -2.85
CA LEU A 72 -7.63 -3.73 -2.44
C LEU A 72 -7.41 -2.32 -1.90
N SER A 73 -8.40 -1.47 -2.14
CA SER A 73 -8.37 -0.07 -1.72
C SER A 73 -8.18 0.09 -0.21
N LEU A 74 -7.39 1.08 0.18
CA LEU A 74 -7.18 1.52 1.56
C LEU A 74 -7.59 2.99 1.68
N THR A 75 -8.71 3.27 2.31
CA THR A 75 -9.20 4.63 2.51
C THR A 75 -8.36 5.32 3.59
N LEU A 76 -7.49 6.25 3.20
CA LEU A 76 -6.63 6.99 4.12
C LEU A 76 -7.32 8.23 4.71
N ASP A 77 -8.03 8.97 3.87
CA ASP A 77 -8.84 10.15 4.22
C ASP A 77 -9.87 10.43 3.11
N ASN A 78 -10.55 11.58 3.16
CA ASN A 78 -11.60 11.94 2.20
C ASN A 78 -11.11 12.14 0.76
N TYR A 79 -9.81 12.27 0.53
CA TYR A 79 -9.22 12.58 -0.79
C TYR A 79 -8.19 11.56 -1.25
N ASN A 80 -7.94 10.52 -0.43
CA ASN A 80 -6.90 9.55 -0.69
C ASN A 80 -7.42 8.14 -0.42
N GLU A 81 -7.48 7.35 -1.46
CA GLU A 81 -7.82 5.93 -1.45
C GLU A 81 -6.90 5.18 -2.43
N PRO A 82 -5.62 4.97 -2.04
CA PRO A 82 -4.69 4.16 -2.82
C PRO A 82 -5.10 2.68 -2.84
N GLU A 83 -4.59 1.94 -3.83
CA GLU A 83 -4.67 0.49 -3.94
C GLU A 83 -3.27 -0.11 -3.75
N PRO A 84 -2.82 -0.34 -2.51
CA PRO A 84 -1.52 -0.94 -2.25
C PRO A 84 -1.47 -2.41 -2.69
N ASP A 85 -0.27 -2.87 -3.06
CA ASP A 85 -0.08 -4.26 -3.49
C ASP A 85 -0.41 -5.27 -2.38
N LEU A 86 0.00 -5.00 -1.13
CA LEU A 86 -0.43 -5.77 0.04
C LEU A 86 -0.64 -4.87 1.26
N VAL A 87 -1.61 -5.24 2.08
CA VAL A 87 -1.79 -4.70 3.43
C VAL A 87 -1.94 -5.85 4.42
N LEU A 88 -1.22 -5.78 5.53
CA LEU A 88 -1.50 -6.61 6.69
C LEU A 88 -2.37 -5.83 7.66
N TYR A 89 -3.57 -6.34 7.95
CA TYR A 89 -4.47 -5.77 8.94
C TYR A 89 -4.46 -6.55 10.25
N LYS A 90 -4.83 -5.89 11.34
CA LYS A 90 -5.14 -6.54 12.61
C LYS A 90 -6.16 -7.65 12.38
N HIS A 91 -5.98 -8.80 13.04
CA HIS A 91 -6.94 -9.88 12.93
C HIS A 91 -8.30 -9.49 13.53
N ARG A 92 -9.37 -9.80 12.77
CA ARG A 92 -10.78 -9.71 13.20
C ARG A 92 -11.53 -10.90 12.60
N ASP A 93 -12.35 -11.56 13.41
CA ASP A 93 -13.10 -12.75 12.99
C ASP A 93 -14.16 -12.45 11.92
N ASP A 94 -14.67 -11.22 11.87
CA ASP A 94 -15.65 -10.75 10.88
C ASP A 94 -15.00 -10.25 9.59
N PHE A 95 -13.65 -10.24 9.48
CA PHE A 95 -12.89 -9.75 8.33
C PHE A 95 -13.28 -8.33 7.90
N TYR A 96 -13.62 -7.46 8.86
CA TYR A 96 -14.08 -6.07 8.62
C TYR A 96 -15.33 -5.99 7.73
N LYS A 97 -16.26 -6.96 7.88
CA LYS A 97 -17.47 -7.04 7.08
C LYS A 97 -18.29 -5.75 7.16
N GLY A 98 -18.55 -5.15 5.99
CA GLY A 98 -19.38 -3.93 5.88
C GLY A 98 -18.65 -2.63 6.24
N GLU A 99 -17.34 -2.67 6.48
CA GLU A 99 -16.52 -1.49 6.75
C GLU A 99 -15.53 -1.23 5.60
N LYS A 100 -15.25 0.06 5.32
CA LYS A 100 -14.11 0.43 4.48
C LYS A 100 -12.81 0.11 5.22
N SER A 101 -11.79 -0.32 4.48
CA SER A 101 -10.43 -0.51 5.03
C SER A 101 -9.87 0.81 5.53
N LYS A 102 -9.41 0.86 6.77
CA LYS A 102 -8.93 2.08 7.43
C LYS A 102 -7.49 1.95 7.90
N PRO A 103 -6.71 3.06 7.92
CA PRO A 103 -5.30 3.05 8.27
C PRO A 103 -5.02 2.61 9.71
N GLU A 104 -5.90 2.89 10.67
CA GLU A 104 -5.75 2.49 12.07
C GLU A 104 -5.77 0.96 12.29
N ASN A 105 -6.29 0.22 11.32
CA ASN A 105 -6.31 -1.24 11.34
C ASN A 105 -5.11 -1.87 10.62
N ALA A 106 -4.38 -1.08 9.83
CA ALA A 106 -3.21 -1.56 9.11
C ALA A 106 -2.00 -1.73 10.05
N LEU A 107 -1.30 -2.83 9.90
CA LEU A 107 -0.05 -3.15 10.59
C LEU A 107 1.17 -2.89 9.70
N LEU A 108 1.00 -3.10 8.40
CA LEU A 108 2.03 -2.95 7.38
C LEU A 108 1.35 -2.69 6.04
N VAL A 109 1.89 -1.75 5.28
CA VAL A 109 1.58 -1.53 3.86
C VAL A 109 2.80 -1.85 3.02
N ILE A 110 2.62 -2.54 1.90
CA ILE A 110 3.69 -2.94 0.99
C ILE A 110 3.35 -2.51 -0.43
N GLU A 111 4.28 -1.82 -1.06
CA GLU A 111 4.30 -1.57 -2.52
C GLU A 111 5.44 -2.36 -3.16
N VAL A 112 5.14 -3.08 -4.22
CA VAL A 112 6.12 -3.85 -5.00
C VAL A 112 6.52 -3.01 -6.21
N ALA A 113 7.65 -2.33 -6.11
CA ALA A 113 8.10 -1.39 -7.12
C ALA A 113 8.95 -2.05 -8.21
N ASN A 114 8.59 -1.80 -9.46
CA ASN A 114 9.46 -2.09 -10.60
C ASN A 114 9.74 -0.81 -11.41
N THR A 115 8.69 -0.10 -11.82
CA THR A 115 8.79 1.18 -12.56
C THR A 115 8.30 2.37 -11.73
N THR A 116 7.53 2.12 -10.69
CA THR A 116 6.86 3.12 -9.82
C THR A 116 7.72 3.63 -8.68
N ILE A 117 8.94 3.13 -8.49
CA ILE A 117 9.80 3.36 -7.32
C ILE A 117 9.90 4.83 -6.87
N LYS A 118 9.90 5.78 -7.80
CA LYS A 118 9.95 7.22 -7.46
C LYS A 118 8.64 7.72 -6.85
N TYR A 119 7.52 7.20 -7.34
CA TYR A 119 6.19 7.54 -6.85
C TYR A 119 5.97 6.95 -5.46
N ASP A 120 6.39 5.70 -5.26
CA ASP A 120 6.31 4.99 -3.99
C ASP A 120 7.19 5.64 -2.91
N ARG A 121 8.43 6.05 -3.27
CA ARG A 121 9.35 6.80 -2.40
C ARG A 121 8.90 8.23 -2.09
N GLY A 122 8.10 8.82 -2.95
CA GLY A 122 7.60 10.21 -2.81
C GLY A 122 6.18 10.24 -2.27
N VAL A 123 5.21 10.24 -3.19
CA VAL A 123 3.79 10.47 -2.91
C VAL A 123 3.21 9.43 -1.96
N LYS A 124 3.36 8.15 -2.26
CA LYS A 124 2.80 7.06 -1.44
C LYS A 124 3.38 7.05 -0.02
N ARG A 125 4.70 7.16 0.10
CA ARG A 125 5.36 7.22 1.42
C ARG A 125 4.83 8.34 2.29
N GLU A 126 4.66 9.55 1.73
CA GLU A 126 4.12 10.69 2.46
C GLU A 126 2.67 10.47 2.88
N LEU A 127 1.83 9.91 2.01
CA LEU A 127 0.44 9.58 2.29
C LEU A 127 0.33 8.58 3.44
N TYR A 128 1.08 7.48 3.38
CA TYR A 128 1.05 6.45 4.42
C TYR A 128 1.57 6.97 5.77
N ALA A 129 2.62 7.79 5.76
CA ALA A 129 3.10 8.43 6.98
C ALA A 129 2.08 9.38 7.59
N LYS A 130 1.40 10.22 6.79
CA LYS A 130 0.32 11.11 7.24
C LYS A 130 -0.87 10.36 7.80
N ALA A 131 -1.20 9.21 7.23
CA ALA A 131 -2.27 8.34 7.70
C ALA A 131 -1.90 7.56 8.97
N GLY A 132 -0.65 7.64 9.44
CA GLY A 132 -0.18 6.95 10.64
C GLY A 132 0.05 5.46 10.46
N ILE A 133 0.26 4.99 9.22
CA ILE A 133 0.63 3.59 8.95
C ILE A 133 1.93 3.26 9.69
N PRO A 134 1.94 2.27 10.62
CA PRO A 134 3.08 2.06 11.51
C PRO A 134 4.33 1.56 10.80
N GLU A 135 4.16 0.84 9.68
CA GLU A 135 5.26 0.28 8.89
C GLU A 135 4.89 0.28 7.40
N TYR A 136 5.84 0.72 6.57
CA TYR A 136 5.69 0.78 5.11
C TYR A 136 6.91 0.18 4.44
N TRP A 137 6.70 -0.72 3.49
CA TRP A 137 7.75 -1.35 2.71
C TRP A 137 7.64 -0.98 1.23
N ILE A 138 8.79 -0.72 0.62
CA ILE A 138 8.94 -0.69 -0.83
C ILE A 138 9.85 -1.85 -1.21
N VAL A 139 9.31 -2.81 -1.96
CA VAL A 139 10.05 -3.96 -2.46
C VAL A 139 10.54 -3.64 -3.87
N ASP A 140 11.80 -3.23 -4.00
CA ASP A 140 12.46 -2.96 -5.28
C ASP A 140 12.85 -4.28 -5.95
N VAL A 141 11.98 -4.78 -6.82
CA VAL A 141 12.17 -6.09 -7.48
C VAL A 141 13.39 -6.11 -8.38
N LYS A 142 13.68 -4.98 -9.05
CA LYS A 142 14.79 -4.87 -9.99
C LYS A 142 16.15 -4.97 -9.29
N ASN A 143 16.29 -4.31 -8.15
CA ASN A 143 17.54 -4.25 -7.39
C ASN A 143 17.60 -5.29 -6.27
N GLN A 144 16.53 -6.07 -6.04
CA GLN A 144 16.37 -7.03 -4.94
C GLN A 144 16.64 -6.39 -3.56
N LEU A 145 16.06 -5.21 -3.34
CA LEU A 145 16.19 -4.44 -2.11
C LEU A 145 14.82 -4.24 -1.46
N LEU A 146 14.78 -4.26 -0.14
CA LEU A 146 13.66 -3.83 0.66
C LEU A 146 13.98 -2.49 1.31
N GLU A 147 13.18 -1.47 1.05
CA GLU A 147 13.18 -0.24 1.83
C GLU A 147 12.07 -0.33 2.87
N ARG A 148 12.45 -0.31 4.13
CA ARG A 148 11.56 -0.35 5.27
C ARG A 148 11.49 1.03 5.91
N TYR A 149 10.27 1.52 6.12
CA TYR A 149 9.98 2.79 6.75
C TYR A 149 9.13 2.56 8.00
N THR A 150 9.52 3.14 9.14
CA THR A 150 8.83 2.99 10.43
C THR A 150 8.80 4.31 11.20
N VAL A 151 8.02 4.33 12.30
CA VAL A 151 7.85 5.50 13.17
C VAL A 151 7.28 6.70 12.41
N PRO A 152 5.99 6.64 11.99
CA PRO A 152 5.33 7.78 11.36
C PRO A 152 5.14 8.91 12.39
N GLU A 153 5.74 10.07 12.11
CA GLU A 153 5.60 11.27 12.92
C GLU A 153 5.49 12.51 12.02
N LYS A 154 4.53 13.40 12.31
CA LYS A 154 4.32 14.66 11.55
C LYS A 154 4.23 14.49 10.03
N GLY A 155 3.69 13.35 9.58
CA GLY A 155 3.50 13.04 8.16
C GLY A 155 4.76 12.55 7.44
N GLN A 156 5.77 12.10 8.17
CA GLN A 156 6.98 11.48 7.65
C GLN A 156 7.32 10.22 8.46
N PHE A 157 8.09 9.32 7.88
CA PHE A 157 8.70 8.22 8.62
C PHE A 157 10.08 8.65 9.13
N GLU A 158 10.28 8.57 10.44
CA GLU A 158 11.54 8.98 11.10
C GLU A 158 12.67 7.95 10.89
N GLN A 159 12.31 6.70 10.60
CA GLN A 159 13.28 5.63 10.41
C GLN A 159 13.17 5.04 9.02
N LYS A 160 14.33 4.82 8.40
CA LYS A 160 14.48 4.10 7.14
C LYS A 160 15.60 3.09 7.25
N GLU A 161 15.32 1.85 6.82
CA GLU A 161 16.31 0.79 6.62
C GLU A 161 16.31 0.35 5.16
N ILE A 162 17.46 -0.02 4.64
CA ILE A 162 17.60 -0.66 3.32
C ILE A 162 18.22 -2.03 3.57
N LEU A 163 17.53 -3.07 3.12
CA LEU A 163 17.89 -4.46 3.36
C LEU A 163 18.05 -5.17 2.02
N GLU A 164 19.03 -6.04 1.94
CA GLU A 164 19.36 -6.82 0.76
C GLU A 164 18.67 -8.20 0.79
N LYS A 165 18.72 -8.92 -0.31
CA LYS A 165 18.10 -10.24 -0.47
C LYS A 165 18.45 -11.25 0.63
N GLU A 166 19.70 -11.26 1.10
CA GLU A 166 20.14 -12.22 2.11
C GLU A 166 19.80 -11.81 3.55
N ASP A 167 19.25 -10.62 3.74
CA ASP A 167 18.87 -10.12 5.04
C ASP A 167 17.51 -10.69 5.49
N SER A 168 17.18 -10.39 6.74
CA SER A 168 15.88 -10.69 7.34
C SER A 168 15.32 -9.46 8.03
N VAL A 169 14.02 -9.28 7.98
CA VAL A 169 13.32 -8.16 8.59
C VAL A 169 12.27 -8.65 9.58
N LYS A 170 12.29 -8.11 10.80
CA LYS A 170 11.27 -8.37 11.80
C LYS A 170 10.17 -7.31 11.70
N LEU A 171 8.92 -7.73 11.60
CA LEU A 171 7.76 -6.84 11.59
C LEU A 171 7.64 -6.07 12.92
N SER A 172 7.34 -4.78 12.86
CA SER A 172 7.24 -3.92 14.07
C SER A 172 6.08 -4.33 14.97
N GLN A 173 4.96 -4.71 14.40
CA GLN A 173 3.70 -4.94 15.10
C GLN A 173 3.39 -6.43 15.34
N LEU A 174 4.18 -7.32 14.75
CA LEU A 174 3.98 -8.78 14.84
C LEU A 174 5.30 -9.47 15.20
N ASN A 175 5.23 -10.51 16.03
CA ASN A 175 6.41 -11.33 16.31
C ASN A 175 6.67 -12.32 15.17
N PHE A 176 7.03 -11.76 14.00
CA PHE A 176 7.33 -12.52 12.80
C PHE A 176 8.52 -11.91 12.06
N THR A 177 9.44 -12.76 11.58
CA THR A 177 10.62 -12.36 10.80
C THR A 177 10.52 -12.91 9.40
N VAL A 178 10.73 -12.06 8.41
CA VAL A 178 10.75 -12.38 6.98
C VAL A 178 12.19 -12.51 6.51
N GLU A 179 12.55 -13.65 5.96
CA GLU A 179 13.79 -13.85 5.21
C GLU A 179 13.59 -13.32 3.78
N LEU A 180 14.31 -12.27 3.37
CA LEU A 180 14.07 -11.59 2.09
C LEU A 180 14.36 -12.47 0.87
N LYS A 181 15.22 -13.48 1.00
CA LYS A 181 15.40 -14.50 -0.05
C LYS A 181 14.11 -15.25 -0.41
N LYS A 182 13.13 -15.34 0.50
CA LYS A 182 11.81 -15.93 0.22
C LYS A 182 10.91 -14.98 -0.60
N VAL A 183 11.19 -13.67 -0.55
CA VAL A 183 10.49 -12.65 -1.31
C VAL A 183 11.07 -12.53 -2.71
N PHE A 184 12.38 -12.46 -2.82
CA PHE A 184 13.07 -12.26 -4.11
C PHE A 184 13.31 -13.57 -4.88
N GLY A 185 13.49 -14.69 -4.20
CA GLY A 185 13.70 -16.03 -4.79
C GLY A 185 15.13 -16.39 -5.10
#